data_f1f87e7592c1c1616ea5023d107843ea
#
_entry.id   f1f87e7592c1c1616ea5023d107843ea
#
_cell.length_a   1.000
_cell.length_b   1.000
_cell.length_c   1.000
_cell.angle_alpha   90.00
_cell.angle_beta   90.00
_cell.angle_gamma   90.00
#
_symmetry.space_group_name_H-M   'P 1'
#
loop_
_entity.id
_entity.type
_entity.pdbx_description
1 polymer ?
#
loop_
_entity_poly.entity_id
_entity_poly.type
_entity_poly.pdbx_seq_one_letter_code
_entity_poly.pdbx_strand_id
1 'polypeptide(L)'
;MPGTPLPREQISSQYLEEDVSNRLVAASSVILVVTTILLALRLYVRSLPNVKTGLEDILLLPAYLLSLASCICGYLAVTHGGAGRHVKALMVKDPNIVIVRGKLLYSLSWVSAYSNCFSRLSVLVLLYTIFTPGVARKCTVLLMVYMVLFLISQTIAGAMECRPLAYFWDRTGDGTCIDLFLFFKLSGILNIVGDVAIMVLPAHTVWNLQASIAKRVAISFVFLSGSIGLIASCFRTASFFTSQEQSTTDPTWADVELMSWTIVESGMYMAAACTMRLRPLLRKLPGWFKQFKTTHESGVTVERTFTIEDGKGYEMNFYAKQGHIPLKSFDRDLNRASIQGLQRPVVNM
;
A
#
# COMPACT_ATOMS: atom_id res chain seq x y z
N MET A 1 -23.08 26.39 -37.72
CA MET A 1 -23.96 27.48 -37.30
C MET A 1 -23.21 28.31 -36.29
N PRO A 2 -23.06 29.65 -36.43
CA PRO A 2 -22.37 30.48 -35.46
C PRO A 2 -23.20 30.50 -34.17
N GLY A 3 -22.60 30.05 -33.09
CA GLY A 3 -23.23 29.96 -31.78
C GLY A 3 -23.69 31.31 -31.30
N THR A 4 -24.97 31.43 -30.99
CA THR A 4 -25.54 32.52 -30.22
C THR A 4 -24.75 32.71 -28.96
N PRO A 5 -24.28 33.92 -28.62
CA PRO A 5 -23.63 34.19 -27.35
C PRO A 5 -24.63 33.83 -26.24
N LEU A 6 -24.20 32.91 -25.35
CA LEU A 6 -24.98 32.55 -24.18
C LEU A 6 -25.36 33.82 -23.43
N PRO A 7 -26.60 33.95 -22.94
CA PRO A 7 -26.99 35.11 -22.16
C PRO A 7 -26.01 35.22 -21.00
N ARG A 8 -25.50 36.44 -20.76
CA ARG A 8 -24.79 36.81 -19.54
C ARG A 8 -25.77 36.76 -18.36
N GLU A 9 -26.27 35.58 -18.09
CA GLU A 9 -26.99 35.30 -16.88
C GLU A 9 -26.03 35.56 -15.74
N GLN A 10 -26.43 36.38 -14.81
CA GLN A 10 -25.68 36.89 -13.65
C GLN A 10 -25.03 35.72 -12.93
N ILE A 11 -23.82 35.35 -13.36
CA ILE A 11 -22.97 34.42 -12.61
C ILE A 11 -22.66 35.19 -11.32
N SER A 12 -23.22 34.74 -10.23
CA SER A 12 -23.02 35.36 -8.91
C SER A 12 -21.53 35.51 -8.67
N SER A 13 -21.09 36.64 -8.18
CA SER A 13 -19.69 36.88 -7.81
C SER A 13 -19.19 35.79 -6.83
N GLN A 14 -20.07 35.28 -5.99
CA GLN A 14 -19.83 34.16 -5.10
C GLN A 14 -19.44 32.88 -5.84
N TYR A 15 -20.12 32.53 -6.94
CA TYR A 15 -19.79 31.35 -7.78
C TYR A 15 -18.41 31.48 -8.43
N LEU A 16 -17.97 32.67 -8.80
CA LEU A 16 -16.67 32.90 -9.40
C LEU A 16 -15.50 32.85 -8.39
N GLU A 17 -15.79 33.05 -7.10
CA GLU A 17 -14.83 33.06 -6.02
C GLU A 17 -14.68 31.71 -5.30
N GLU A 18 -15.61 30.77 -5.53
CA GLU A 18 -15.51 29.44 -4.95
C GLU A 18 -14.25 28.72 -5.41
N ASP A 19 -13.48 28.21 -4.44
CA ASP A 19 -12.20 27.51 -4.67
C ASP A 19 -12.06 26.31 -3.71
N VAL A 20 -12.00 25.11 -4.27
CA VAL A 20 -11.77 23.85 -3.53
C VAL A 20 -10.38 23.26 -3.77
N SER A 21 -9.50 24.01 -4.44
CA SER A 21 -8.12 23.57 -4.75
C SER A 21 -7.32 23.19 -3.50
N ASN A 22 -7.64 23.79 -2.34
CA ASN A 22 -7.01 23.49 -1.07
C ASN A 22 -7.10 22.01 -0.69
N ARG A 23 -8.15 21.29 -1.12
CA ARG A 23 -8.29 19.83 -0.87
C ARG A 23 -7.21 19.04 -1.59
N LEU A 24 -6.97 19.36 -2.86
CA LEU A 24 -5.94 18.71 -3.68
C LEU A 24 -4.53 19.03 -3.19
N VAL A 25 -4.28 20.29 -2.80
CA VAL A 25 -3.01 20.72 -2.22
C VAL A 25 -2.75 20.00 -0.89
N ALA A 26 -3.75 19.93 -0.02
CA ALA A 26 -3.63 19.23 1.27
C ALA A 26 -3.36 17.73 1.07
N ALA A 27 -4.11 17.05 0.19
CA ALA A 27 -3.90 15.64 -0.13
C ALA A 27 -2.48 15.39 -0.64
N SER A 28 -2.03 16.19 -1.62
CA SER A 28 -0.68 16.08 -2.19
C SER A 28 0.41 16.31 -1.14
N SER A 29 0.24 17.34 -0.27
CA SER A 29 1.22 17.66 0.78
C SER A 29 1.32 16.55 1.82
N VAL A 30 0.19 16.05 2.31
CA VAL A 30 0.16 14.98 3.32
C VAL A 30 0.81 13.72 2.76
N ILE A 31 0.43 13.31 1.55
CA ILE A 31 1.01 12.11 0.92
C ILE A 31 2.51 12.27 0.68
N LEU A 32 2.95 13.43 0.20
CA LEU A 32 4.37 13.71 0.00
C LEU A 32 5.18 13.56 1.29
N VAL A 33 4.71 14.17 2.38
CA VAL A 33 5.38 14.11 3.69
C VAL A 33 5.40 12.68 4.23
N VAL A 34 4.25 12.00 4.22
CA VAL A 34 4.13 10.62 4.74
C VAL A 34 5.01 9.65 3.96
N THR A 35 4.96 9.67 2.65
CA THR A 35 5.76 8.74 1.82
C THR A 35 7.25 9.01 1.92
N THR A 36 7.66 10.28 2.02
CA THR A 36 9.07 10.66 2.21
C THR A 36 9.61 10.20 3.56
N ILE A 37 8.85 10.43 4.65
CA ILE A 37 9.24 9.98 5.99
C ILE A 37 9.35 8.44 6.02
N LEU A 38 8.37 7.73 5.48
CA LEU A 38 8.38 6.26 5.47
C LEU A 38 9.51 5.69 4.63
N LEU A 39 9.84 6.30 3.50
CA LEU A 39 10.99 5.91 2.69
C LEU A 39 12.29 6.19 3.43
N ALA A 40 12.46 7.36 4.03
CA ALA A 40 13.64 7.69 4.82
C ALA A 40 13.85 6.71 5.99
N LEU A 41 12.77 6.38 6.71
CA LEU A 41 12.79 5.35 7.76
C LEU A 41 13.22 3.99 7.23
N ARG A 42 12.72 3.61 6.06
CA ARG A 42 13.06 2.34 5.43
C ARG A 42 14.53 2.29 5.02
N LEU A 43 15.05 3.36 4.41
CA LEU A 43 16.46 3.48 4.04
C LEU A 43 17.37 3.46 5.30
N TYR A 44 16.95 4.13 6.37
CA TYR A 44 17.63 4.07 7.67
C TYR A 44 17.68 2.64 8.23
N VAL A 45 16.58 1.90 8.20
CA VAL A 45 16.57 0.48 8.63
C VAL A 45 17.53 -0.36 7.79
N ARG A 46 17.71 -0.03 6.53
CA ARG A 46 18.62 -0.73 5.62
C ARG A 46 20.09 -0.43 5.87
N SER A 47 20.43 0.76 6.32
CA SER A 47 21.80 1.10 6.69
C SER A 47 22.29 0.35 7.93
N LEU A 48 21.38 -0.37 8.64
CA LEU A 48 21.74 -1.18 9.78
C LEU A 48 22.49 -2.45 9.35
N PRO A 49 23.56 -2.84 10.07
CA PRO A 49 24.31 -4.05 9.76
C PRO A 49 23.40 -5.29 9.81
N ASN A 50 23.62 -6.24 8.92
CA ASN A 50 22.91 -7.51 8.76
C ASN A 50 21.52 -7.45 8.06
N VAL A 51 21.13 -6.34 7.41
CA VAL A 51 19.93 -6.28 6.59
C VAL A 51 20.29 -6.40 5.11
N LYS A 52 19.92 -7.52 4.48
CA LYS A 52 20.18 -7.74 3.05
C LYS A 52 19.19 -6.96 2.18
N THR A 53 19.68 -6.39 1.08
CA THR A 53 18.85 -5.76 0.04
C THR A 53 18.11 -6.83 -0.77
N GLY A 54 16.81 -6.64 -1.01
CA GLY A 54 15.99 -7.51 -1.84
C GLY A 54 15.45 -6.77 -3.08
N LEU A 55 14.90 -7.52 -4.04
CA LEU A 55 14.25 -6.96 -5.23
C LEU A 55 13.09 -6.00 -4.86
N GLU A 56 12.42 -6.27 -3.74
CA GLU A 56 11.33 -5.43 -3.24
C GLU A 56 11.74 -3.99 -2.95
N ASP A 57 13.02 -3.75 -2.66
CA ASP A 57 13.52 -2.42 -2.38
C ASP A 57 13.96 -1.68 -3.65
N ILE A 58 14.44 -2.44 -4.63
CA ILE A 58 14.76 -1.89 -5.96
C ILE A 58 13.46 -1.38 -6.61
N LEU A 59 12.36 -2.13 -6.47
CA LEU A 59 11.05 -1.74 -6.99
C LEU A 59 10.44 -0.53 -6.27
N LEU A 60 10.83 -0.31 -5.01
CA LEU A 60 10.30 0.79 -4.21
C LEU A 60 10.82 2.16 -4.64
N LEU A 61 12.05 2.23 -5.16
CA LEU A 61 12.62 3.50 -5.60
C LEU A 61 11.86 4.11 -6.79
N PRO A 62 11.61 3.40 -7.91
CA PRO A 62 10.77 3.93 -8.97
C PRO A 62 9.34 4.21 -8.51
N ALA A 63 8.76 3.39 -7.60
CA ALA A 63 7.44 3.65 -7.03
C ALA A 63 7.39 5.01 -6.32
N TYR A 64 8.41 5.34 -5.53
CA TYR A 64 8.50 6.63 -4.83
C TYR A 64 8.67 7.80 -5.79
N LEU A 65 9.56 7.70 -6.77
CA LEU A 65 9.78 8.77 -7.77
C LEU A 65 8.50 9.07 -8.55
N LEU A 66 7.74 8.04 -8.90
CA LEU A 66 6.45 8.19 -9.57
C LEU A 66 5.37 8.75 -8.63
N SER A 67 5.36 8.36 -7.36
CA SER A 67 4.46 8.95 -6.36
C SER A 67 4.76 10.43 -6.12
N LEU A 68 6.04 10.80 -6.08
CA LEU A 68 6.48 12.19 -6.03
C LEU A 68 6.01 12.97 -7.25
N ALA A 69 6.18 12.40 -8.45
CA ALA A 69 5.70 13.01 -9.70
C ALA A 69 4.17 13.19 -9.69
N SER A 70 3.40 12.24 -9.11
CA SER A 70 1.94 12.37 -8.96
C SER A 70 1.58 13.58 -8.06
N CYS A 71 2.30 13.80 -6.96
CA CYS A 71 2.10 14.96 -6.10
C CYS A 71 2.44 16.27 -6.86
N ILE A 72 3.52 16.29 -7.63
CA ILE A 72 3.90 17.43 -8.47
C ILE A 72 2.80 17.73 -9.50
N CYS A 73 2.27 16.70 -10.18
CA CYS A 73 1.13 16.86 -11.09
C CYS A 73 -0.08 17.47 -10.39
N GLY A 74 -0.37 17.07 -9.13
CA GLY A 74 -1.43 17.68 -8.33
C GLY A 74 -1.24 19.18 -8.09
N TYR A 75 -0.02 19.60 -7.72
CA TYR A 75 0.31 21.02 -7.58
C TYR A 75 0.23 21.80 -8.89
N LEU A 76 0.72 21.22 -9.99
CA LEU A 76 0.63 21.84 -11.30
C LEU A 76 -0.83 21.93 -11.79
N ALA A 77 -1.67 20.96 -11.44
CA ALA A 77 -3.09 20.98 -11.77
C ALA A 77 -3.82 22.16 -11.09
N VAL A 78 -3.44 22.52 -9.86
CA VAL A 78 -3.99 23.70 -9.19
C VAL A 78 -3.43 24.99 -9.78
N THR A 79 -2.12 25.07 -9.98
CA THR A 79 -1.46 26.33 -10.37
C THR A 79 -1.63 26.67 -11.85
N HIS A 80 -1.56 25.68 -12.72
CA HIS A 80 -1.60 25.87 -14.19
C HIS A 80 -2.83 25.23 -14.86
N GLY A 81 -3.45 24.23 -14.22
CA GLY A 81 -4.63 23.53 -14.76
C GLY A 81 -5.96 24.08 -14.25
N GLY A 82 -5.94 25.00 -13.26
CA GLY A 82 -7.14 25.60 -12.70
C GLY A 82 -8.04 24.62 -11.93
N ALA A 83 -7.51 23.46 -11.50
CA ALA A 83 -8.26 22.49 -10.74
C ALA A 83 -8.78 23.11 -9.43
N GLY A 84 -10.09 22.98 -9.18
CA GLY A 84 -10.75 23.52 -7.99
C GLY A 84 -11.47 24.83 -8.22
N ARG A 85 -11.40 25.39 -9.42
CA ARG A 85 -12.16 26.59 -9.81
C ARG A 85 -13.10 26.25 -10.95
N HIS A 86 -14.16 27.02 -11.07
CA HIS A 86 -15.17 26.80 -12.11
C HIS A 86 -14.62 27.06 -13.52
N VAL A 87 -14.84 26.13 -14.44
CA VAL A 87 -14.30 26.19 -15.82
C VAL A 87 -14.70 27.45 -16.55
N LYS A 88 -15.94 27.94 -16.34
CA LYS A 88 -16.42 29.18 -16.96
C LYS A 88 -15.62 30.40 -16.55
N ALA A 89 -15.22 30.49 -15.27
CA ALA A 89 -14.38 31.58 -14.76
C ALA A 89 -12.96 31.53 -15.35
N LEU A 90 -12.44 30.33 -15.57
CA LEU A 90 -11.08 30.11 -16.08
C LEU A 90 -10.98 30.39 -17.58
N MET A 91 -11.96 29.97 -18.39
CA MET A 91 -11.98 30.18 -19.85
C MET A 91 -12.03 31.68 -20.22
N VAL A 92 -12.58 32.53 -19.36
CA VAL A 92 -12.57 33.99 -19.59
C VAL A 92 -11.16 34.57 -19.48
N LYS A 93 -10.28 33.95 -18.63
CA LYS A 93 -8.91 34.43 -18.40
C LYS A 93 -7.91 33.82 -19.39
N ASP A 94 -7.98 32.53 -19.61
CA ASP A 94 -7.08 31.80 -20.49
C ASP A 94 -7.79 30.59 -21.13
N PRO A 95 -8.08 30.62 -22.43
CA PRO A 95 -8.68 29.49 -23.17
C PRO A 95 -7.80 28.23 -23.19
N ASN A 96 -6.48 28.39 -23.07
CA ASN A 96 -5.54 27.25 -23.11
C ASN A 96 -5.54 26.41 -21.83
N ILE A 97 -6.16 26.89 -20.77
CA ILE A 97 -6.16 26.20 -19.46
C ILE A 97 -6.79 24.80 -19.54
N VAL A 98 -7.76 24.62 -20.42
CA VAL A 98 -8.41 23.32 -20.66
C VAL A 98 -7.43 22.31 -21.27
N ILE A 99 -6.59 22.76 -22.19
CA ILE A 99 -5.55 21.94 -22.81
C ILE A 99 -4.48 21.52 -21.76
N VAL A 100 -4.03 22.47 -20.96
CA VAL A 100 -3.07 22.22 -19.88
C VAL A 100 -3.64 21.24 -18.85
N ARG A 101 -4.90 21.44 -18.45
CA ARG A 101 -5.64 20.52 -17.58
C ARG A 101 -5.68 19.12 -18.15
N GLY A 102 -6.08 18.94 -19.41
CA GLY A 102 -6.16 17.63 -20.05
C GLY A 102 -4.82 16.89 -20.05
N LYS A 103 -3.73 17.60 -20.37
CA LYS A 103 -2.37 17.04 -20.31
C LYS A 103 -1.96 16.61 -18.91
N LEU A 104 -2.29 17.40 -17.89
CA LEU A 104 -1.99 17.07 -16.48
C LEU A 104 -2.79 15.88 -15.98
N LEU A 105 -4.09 15.79 -16.32
CA LEU A 105 -4.92 14.62 -16.01
C LEU A 105 -4.35 13.34 -16.64
N TYR A 106 -4.04 13.41 -17.93
CA TYR A 106 -3.44 12.29 -18.64
C TYR A 106 -2.12 11.87 -18.00
N SER A 107 -1.23 12.82 -17.72
CA SER A 107 0.06 12.56 -17.08
C SER A 107 -0.09 11.95 -15.69
N LEU A 108 -1.03 12.46 -14.88
CA LEU A 108 -1.32 11.93 -13.54
C LEU A 108 -1.81 10.48 -13.60
N SER A 109 -2.69 10.16 -14.56
CA SER A 109 -3.20 8.80 -14.74
C SER A 109 -2.07 7.79 -15.00
N TRP A 110 -1.13 8.13 -15.87
CA TRP A 110 0.02 7.29 -16.17
C TRP A 110 0.96 7.14 -14.98
N VAL A 111 1.40 8.25 -14.42
CA VAL A 111 2.36 8.26 -13.33
C VAL A 111 1.83 7.49 -12.11
N SER A 112 0.54 7.67 -11.77
CA SER A 112 -0.09 6.95 -10.66
C SER A 112 -0.27 5.46 -10.96
N ALA A 113 -0.64 5.07 -12.18
CA ALA A 113 -0.78 3.67 -12.57
C ALA A 113 0.53 2.89 -12.42
N TYR A 114 1.64 3.46 -12.91
CA TYR A 114 2.96 2.87 -12.74
C TYR A 114 3.41 2.84 -11.27
N SER A 115 3.21 3.93 -10.52
CA SER A 115 3.52 3.98 -9.08
C SER A 115 2.78 2.88 -8.30
N ASN A 116 1.48 2.70 -8.57
CA ASN A 116 0.65 1.68 -7.95
C ASN A 116 1.16 0.27 -8.28
N CYS A 117 1.49 0.01 -9.53
CA CYS A 117 2.02 -1.29 -9.96
C CYS A 117 3.35 -1.62 -9.26
N PHE A 118 4.33 -0.71 -9.27
CA PHE A 118 5.61 -0.94 -8.61
C PHE A 118 5.49 -1.12 -7.10
N SER A 119 4.63 -0.34 -6.44
CA SER A 119 4.36 -0.46 -5.01
C SER A 119 3.76 -1.84 -4.68
N ARG A 120 2.76 -2.29 -5.43
CA ARG A 120 2.11 -3.61 -5.24
C ARG A 120 3.06 -4.76 -5.56
N LEU A 121 3.86 -4.65 -6.63
CA LEU A 121 4.89 -5.64 -6.95
C LEU A 121 5.93 -5.75 -5.83
N SER A 122 6.37 -4.64 -5.24
CA SER A 122 7.27 -4.66 -4.07
C SER A 122 6.65 -5.43 -2.90
N VAL A 123 5.35 -5.23 -2.63
CA VAL A 123 4.60 -5.99 -1.61
C VAL A 123 4.53 -7.47 -1.95
N LEU A 124 4.19 -7.83 -3.17
CA LEU A 124 4.06 -9.21 -3.62
C LEU A 124 5.40 -9.95 -3.61
N VAL A 125 6.49 -9.31 -4.03
CA VAL A 125 7.85 -9.88 -3.95
C VAL A 125 8.22 -10.15 -2.50
N LEU A 126 7.89 -9.24 -1.58
CA LEU A 126 8.11 -9.47 -0.16
C LEU A 126 7.28 -10.66 0.37
N LEU A 127 5.99 -10.75 0.02
CA LEU A 127 5.14 -11.89 0.40
C LEU A 127 5.66 -13.21 -0.16
N TYR A 128 6.16 -13.21 -1.40
CA TYR A 128 6.79 -14.38 -2.02
C TYR A 128 8.01 -14.89 -1.24
N THR A 129 8.79 -13.99 -0.65
CA THR A 129 9.95 -14.36 0.18
C THR A 129 9.55 -14.86 1.58
N ILE A 130 8.40 -14.44 2.09
CA ILE A 130 7.90 -14.83 3.41
C ILE A 130 7.17 -16.17 3.38
N PHE A 131 6.45 -16.46 2.28
CA PHE A 131 5.66 -17.67 2.17
C PHE A 131 6.53 -18.90 1.91
N THR A 132 6.21 -19.98 2.62
CA THR A 132 6.79 -21.30 2.35
C THR A 132 6.32 -21.83 1.00
N PRO A 133 7.12 -22.71 0.34
CA PRO A 133 6.70 -23.37 -0.90
C PRO A 133 5.34 -24.05 -0.74
N GLY A 134 4.38 -23.69 -1.61
CA GLY A 134 3.01 -24.21 -1.54
C GLY A 134 2.05 -23.38 -2.39
N VAL A 135 0.75 -23.55 -2.16
CA VAL A 135 -0.33 -22.87 -2.90
C VAL A 135 -0.22 -21.34 -2.76
N ALA A 136 0.04 -20.83 -1.56
CA ALA A 136 0.16 -19.40 -1.32
C ALA A 136 1.25 -18.74 -2.17
N ARG A 137 2.40 -19.40 -2.32
CA ARG A 137 3.51 -18.90 -3.15
C ARG A 137 3.15 -18.90 -4.64
N LYS A 138 2.42 -19.92 -5.13
CA LYS A 138 1.91 -19.97 -6.52
C LYS A 138 0.89 -18.86 -6.77
N CYS A 139 -0.04 -18.63 -5.84
CA CYS A 139 -1.01 -17.53 -5.92
C CYS A 139 -0.32 -16.16 -5.94
N THR A 140 0.75 -15.98 -5.17
CA THR A 140 1.55 -14.72 -5.19
C THR A 140 2.15 -14.48 -6.58
N VAL A 141 2.73 -15.51 -7.23
CA VAL A 141 3.26 -15.40 -8.60
C VAL A 141 2.15 -15.08 -9.59
N LEU A 142 0.99 -15.74 -9.48
CA LEU A 142 -0.15 -15.46 -10.35
C LEU A 142 -0.61 -14.00 -10.22
N LEU A 143 -0.66 -13.46 -9.00
CA LEU A 143 -1.00 -12.05 -8.76
C LEU A 143 0.07 -11.09 -9.32
N MET A 144 1.37 -11.43 -9.23
CA MET A 144 2.41 -10.61 -9.87
C MET A 144 2.21 -10.55 -11.40
N VAL A 145 1.95 -11.70 -12.02
CA VAL A 145 1.66 -11.76 -13.46
C VAL A 145 0.41 -10.95 -13.80
N TYR A 146 -0.66 -11.09 -13.01
CA TYR A 146 -1.88 -10.30 -13.19
C TYR A 146 -1.60 -8.79 -13.15
N MET A 147 -0.82 -8.29 -12.18
CA MET A 147 -0.49 -6.88 -12.05
C MET A 147 0.32 -6.35 -13.25
N VAL A 148 1.27 -7.15 -13.74
CA VAL A 148 2.07 -6.76 -14.92
C VAL A 148 1.19 -6.73 -16.18
N LEU A 149 0.37 -7.75 -16.40
CA LEU A 149 -0.55 -7.80 -17.54
C LEU A 149 -1.59 -6.68 -17.47
N PHE A 150 -2.11 -6.39 -16.28
CA PHE A 150 -3.02 -5.28 -16.06
C PHE A 150 -2.36 -3.94 -16.42
N LEU A 151 -1.12 -3.69 -15.97
CA LEU A 151 -0.37 -2.49 -16.35
C LEU A 151 -0.16 -2.39 -17.87
N ILE A 152 0.23 -3.49 -18.51
CA ILE A 152 0.42 -3.52 -19.98
C ILE A 152 -0.91 -3.21 -20.69
N SER A 153 -2.01 -3.82 -20.25
CA SER A 153 -3.33 -3.57 -20.87
C SER A 153 -3.77 -2.12 -20.69
N GLN A 154 -3.55 -1.53 -19.52
CA GLN A 154 -3.81 -0.10 -19.26
C GLN A 154 -2.94 0.80 -20.15
N THR A 155 -1.66 0.44 -20.32
CA THR A 155 -0.72 1.17 -21.17
C THR A 155 -1.19 1.19 -22.62
N ILE A 156 -1.56 0.04 -23.16
CA ILE A 156 -2.04 -0.07 -24.55
C ILE A 156 -3.37 0.68 -24.71
N ALA A 157 -4.32 0.45 -23.83
CA ALA A 157 -5.65 1.09 -23.88
C ALA A 157 -5.54 2.61 -23.74
N GLY A 158 -4.76 3.11 -22.79
CA GLY A 158 -4.57 4.54 -22.57
C GLY A 158 -3.83 5.24 -23.72
N ALA A 159 -2.88 4.56 -24.40
CA ALA A 159 -2.27 5.08 -25.60
C ALA A 159 -3.26 5.16 -26.79
N MET A 160 -4.33 4.37 -26.74
CA MET A 160 -5.36 4.29 -27.78
C MET A 160 -6.68 4.97 -27.41
N GLU A 161 -6.73 5.69 -26.27
CA GLU A 161 -7.94 6.36 -25.77
C GLU A 161 -8.58 7.28 -26.82
N CYS A 162 -7.75 8.02 -27.56
CA CYS A 162 -8.23 8.89 -28.65
C CYS A 162 -7.35 8.77 -29.91
N ARG A 163 -7.95 8.96 -31.06
CA ARG A 163 -7.25 9.00 -32.36
C ARG A 163 -7.58 10.28 -33.10
N PRO A 164 -6.63 11.20 -33.29
CA PRO A 164 -5.26 11.21 -32.73
C PRO A 164 -5.27 11.43 -31.21
N LEU A 165 -4.19 11.03 -30.50
CA LEU A 165 -4.10 11.16 -29.05
C LEU A 165 -4.26 12.61 -28.57
N ALA A 166 -3.79 13.58 -29.36
CA ALA A 166 -3.93 15.02 -29.09
C ALA A 166 -5.40 15.43 -28.88
N TYR A 167 -6.36 14.71 -29.49
CA TYR A 167 -7.79 14.96 -29.34
C TYR A 167 -8.30 14.73 -27.89
N PHE A 168 -7.54 14.05 -27.04
CA PHE A 168 -7.89 13.89 -25.63
C PHE A 168 -7.91 15.24 -24.88
N TRP A 169 -6.93 16.12 -25.11
CA TRP A 169 -6.83 17.44 -24.46
C TRP A 169 -7.18 18.61 -25.36
N ASP A 170 -7.04 18.44 -26.67
CA ASP A 170 -7.40 19.45 -27.67
C ASP A 170 -8.52 18.91 -28.56
N ARG A 171 -9.72 19.37 -28.30
CA ARG A 171 -10.94 18.96 -29.01
C ARG A 171 -11.14 19.72 -30.33
N THR A 172 -10.10 20.43 -30.79
CA THR A 172 -10.13 21.12 -32.09
C THR A 172 -9.72 20.11 -33.20
N GLY A 173 -10.53 19.99 -34.23
CA GLY A 173 -10.31 19.08 -35.35
C GLY A 173 -11.10 17.78 -35.31
N ASP A 174 -10.79 16.90 -36.27
CA ASP A 174 -11.44 15.60 -36.41
C ASP A 174 -10.73 14.53 -35.57
N GLY A 175 -11.41 13.98 -34.60
CA GLY A 175 -10.90 12.91 -33.76
C GLY A 175 -12.01 12.07 -33.14
N THR A 176 -11.69 10.84 -32.79
CA THR A 176 -12.59 9.91 -32.11
C THR A 176 -11.94 9.37 -30.86
N CYS A 177 -12.69 9.27 -29.76
CA CYS A 177 -12.25 8.65 -28.53
C CYS A 177 -13.14 7.45 -28.22
N ILE A 178 -12.58 6.47 -27.49
CA ILE A 178 -13.37 5.41 -26.86
C ILE A 178 -14.27 6.03 -25.79
N ASP A 179 -15.23 5.27 -25.29
CA ASP A 179 -16.01 5.69 -24.12
C ASP A 179 -15.09 5.69 -22.88
N LEU A 180 -14.53 6.88 -22.57
CA LEU A 180 -13.59 7.08 -21.49
C LEU A 180 -14.22 6.74 -20.13
N PHE A 181 -15.51 7.04 -19.92
CA PHE A 181 -16.17 6.73 -18.66
C PHE A 181 -16.29 5.22 -18.46
N LEU A 182 -16.67 4.49 -19.47
CA LEU A 182 -16.74 3.02 -19.42
C LEU A 182 -15.36 2.42 -19.18
N PHE A 183 -14.34 2.92 -19.89
CA PHE A 183 -12.95 2.48 -19.72
C PHE A 183 -12.46 2.68 -18.28
N PHE A 184 -12.62 3.87 -17.71
CA PHE A 184 -12.17 4.14 -16.33
C PHE A 184 -12.98 3.38 -15.29
N LYS A 185 -14.28 3.16 -15.50
CA LYS A 185 -15.12 2.33 -14.62
C LYS A 185 -14.66 0.87 -14.61
N LEU A 186 -14.47 0.26 -15.77
CA LEU A 186 -13.98 -1.13 -15.90
C LEU A 186 -12.59 -1.28 -15.32
N SER A 187 -11.70 -0.36 -15.64
CA SER A 187 -10.35 -0.30 -15.09
C SER A 187 -10.35 -0.20 -13.57
N GLY A 188 -11.19 0.66 -13.00
CA GLY A 188 -11.36 0.80 -11.55
C GLY A 188 -11.85 -0.49 -10.89
N ILE A 189 -12.83 -1.18 -11.47
CA ILE A 189 -13.33 -2.45 -10.94
C ILE A 189 -12.23 -3.52 -10.95
N LEU A 190 -11.50 -3.68 -12.06
CA LEU A 190 -10.38 -4.63 -12.16
C LEU A 190 -9.28 -4.30 -11.16
N ASN A 191 -8.98 -3.01 -10.95
CA ASN A 191 -8.04 -2.55 -9.93
C ASN A 191 -8.45 -3.00 -8.53
N ILE A 192 -9.73 -2.78 -8.16
CA ILE A 192 -10.30 -3.21 -6.86
C ILE A 192 -10.21 -4.73 -6.68
N VAL A 193 -10.52 -5.51 -7.72
CA VAL A 193 -10.40 -6.99 -7.68
C VAL A 193 -8.97 -7.39 -7.36
N GLY A 194 -7.98 -6.77 -7.99
CA GLY A 194 -6.56 -6.98 -7.69
C GLY A 194 -6.20 -6.64 -6.25
N ASP A 195 -6.73 -5.53 -5.71
CA ASP A 195 -6.49 -5.11 -4.32
C ASP A 195 -7.05 -6.10 -3.31
N VAL A 196 -8.28 -6.53 -3.51
CA VAL A 196 -8.91 -7.54 -2.68
C VAL A 196 -8.12 -8.85 -2.71
N ALA A 197 -7.65 -9.28 -3.88
CA ALA A 197 -6.85 -10.48 -4.02
C ALA A 197 -5.51 -10.40 -3.27
N ILE A 198 -4.80 -9.26 -3.35
CA ILE A 198 -3.56 -9.02 -2.60
C ILE A 198 -3.82 -9.02 -1.09
N MET A 199 -4.96 -8.50 -0.63
CA MET A 199 -5.31 -8.42 0.78
C MET A 199 -5.74 -9.79 1.35
N VAL A 200 -6.51 -10.57 0.59
CA VAL A 200 -7.00 -11.89 1.01
C VAL A 200 -5.87 -12.92 1.10
N LEU A 201 -4.87 -12.84 0.22
CA LEU A 201 -3.77 -13.79 0.15
C LEU A 201 -3.02 -13.98 1.49
N PRO A 202 -2.51 -12.93 2.17
CA PRO A 202 -1.85 -13.07 3.46
C PRO A 202 -2.83 -13.42 4.58
N ALA A 203 -4.08 -12.94 4.54
CA ALA A 203 -5.09 -13.22 5.55
C ALA A 203 -5.39 -14.73 5.63
N HIS A 204 -5.67 -15.36 4.48
CA HIS A 204 -5.90 -16.81 4.39
C HIS A 204 -4.71 -17.64 4.86
N THR A 205 -3.48 -17.20 4.51
CA THR A 205 -2.26 -17.94 4.90
C THR A 205 -2.01 -17.88 6.41
N VAL A 206 -2.36 -16.78 7.07
CA VAL A 206 -2.17 -16.61 8.52
C VAL A 206 -3.19 -17.38 9.34
N TRP A 207 -4.43 -17.45 8.87
CA TRP A 207 -5.47 -18.19 9.59
C TRP A 207 -5.17 -19.69 9.69
N ASN A 208 -4.54 -20.25 8.66
CA ASN A 208 -4.23 -21.67 8.58
C ASN A 208 -2.83 -22.04 9.14
N LEU A 209 -2.01 -21.06 9.53
CA LEU A 209 -0.65 -21.31 10.01
C LEU A 209 -0.51 -20.84 11.45
N GLN A 210 0.08 -21.67 12.32
CA GLN A 210 0.54 -21.25 13.67
C GLN A 210 1.74 -20.29 13.54
N ALA A 211 1.46 -19.07 13.10
CA ALA A 211 2.48 -18.06 12.88
C ALA A 211 2.87 -17.40 14.21
N SER A 212 4.18 -17.15 14.39
CA SER A 212 4.68 -16.38 15.55
C SER A 212 4.01 -15.00 15.63
N ILE A 213 3.83 -14.47 16.85
CA ILE A 213 3.20 -13.17 17.12
C ILE A 213 3.80 -12.06 16.24
N ALA A 214 5.13 -12.07 16.04
CA ALA A 214 5.81 -11.10 15.18
C ALA A 214 5.36 -11.19 13.69
N LYS A 215 5.05 -12.38 13.18
CA LYS A 215 4.50 -12.55 11.83
C LYS A 215 3.06 -12.06 11.75
N ARG A 216 2.23 -12.34 12.77
CA ARG A 216 0.85 -11.85 12.84
C ARG A 216 0.76 -10.33 12.85
N VAL A 217 1.53 -9.67 13.72
CA VAL A 217 1.59 -8.19 13.79
C VAL A 217 1.96 -7.57 12.45
N ALA A 218 2.95 -8.11 11.77
CA ALA A 218 3.33 -7.56 10.48
C ALA A 218 2.28 -7.74 9.39
N ILE A 219 1.57 -8.86 9.39
CA ILE A 219 0.48 -9.09 8.44
C ILE A 219 -0.70 -8.18 8.76
N SER A 220 -0.97 -7.91 10.06
CA SER A 220 -1.97 -6.92 10.46
C SER A 220 -1.64 -5.51 9.94
N PHE A 221 -0.37 -5.09 9.96
CA PHE A 221 0.04 -3.81 9.37
C PHE A 221 -0.15 -3.77 7.86
N VAL A 222 0.16 -4.88 7.16
CA VAL A 222 -0.10 -5.02 5.71
C VAL A 222 -1.59 -4.91 5.43
N PHE A 223 -2.40 -5.63 6.20
CA PHE A 223 -3.85 -5.61 6.05
C PHE A 223 -4.42 -4.21 6.28
N LEU A 224 -4.03 -3.54 7.36
CA LEU A 224 -4.51 -2.18 7.68
C LEU A 224 -4.13 -1.18 6.59
N SER A 225 -2.87 -1.17 6.15
CA SER A 225 -2.41 -0.25 5.10
C SER A 225 -3.02 -0.59 3.73
N GLY A 226 -3.17 -1.87 3.40
CA GLY A 226 -3.86 -2.33 2.19
C GLY A 226 -5.34 -1.95 2.20
N SER A 227 -6.01 -2.04 3.35
CA SER A 227 -7.42 -1.63 3.49
C SER A 227 -7.64 -0.15 3.21
N ILE A 228 -6.73 0.72 3.65
CA ILE A 228 -6.81 2.17 3.36
C ILE A 228 -6.64 2.42 1.86
N GLY A 229 -5.69 1.74 1.21
CA GLY A 229 -5.50 1.80 -0.25
C GLY A 229 -6.75 1.32 -1.01
N LEU A 230 -7.35 0.20 -0.57
CA LEU A 230 -8.60 -0.32 -1.15
C LEU A 230 -9.76 0.68 -0.99
N ILE A 231 -9.91 1.30 0.17
CA ILE A 231 -10.93 2.33 0.41
C ILE A 231 -10.73 3.51 -0.54
N ALA A 232 -9.49 4.00 -0.69
CA ALA A 232 -9.18 5.07 -1.65
C ALA A 232 -9.51 4.69 -3.09
N SER A 233 -9.20 3.44 -3.50
CA SER A 233 -9.55 2.90 -4.83
C SER A 233 -11.06 2.82 -5.05
N CYS A 234 -11.83 2.44 -4.02
CA CYS A 234 -13.29 2.43 -4.07
C CYS A 234 -13.85 3.85 -4.23
N PHE A 235 -13.38 4.82 -3.46
CA PHE A 235 -13.82 6.22 -3.60
C PHE A 235 -13.46 6.80 -4.97
N ARG A 236 -12.24 6.56 -5.47
CA ARG A 236 -11.84 6.97 -6.82
C ARG A 236 -12.76 6.37 -7.88
N THR A 237 -13.06 5.09 -7.79
CA THR A 237 -13.94 4.42 -8.75
C THR A 237 -15.37 4.94 -8.62
N ALA A 238 -15.89 5.14 -7.40
CA ALA A 238 -17.20 5.72 -7.16
C ALA A 238 -17.32 7.12 -7.75
N SER A 239 -16.26 7.94 -7.67
CA SER A 239 -16.26 9.28 -8.28
C SER A 239 -16.48 9.23 -9.81
N PHE A 240 -16.03 8.18 -10.51
CA PHE A 240 -16.36 8.01 -11.93
C PHE A 240 -17.84 7.68 -12.18
N PHE A 241 -18.54 7.08 -11.23
CA PHE A 241 -19.96 6.80 -11.36
C PHE A 241 -20.82 8.01 -11.03
N THR A 242 -20.44 8.80 -10.02
CA THR A 242 -21.22 9.93 -9.53
C THR A 242 -20.92 11.23 -10.25
N SER A 243 -19.67 11.43 -10.69
CA SER A 243 -19.23 12.70 -11.28
C SER A 243 -19.45 12.79 -12.79
N GLN A 244 -20.07 11.80 -13.42
CA GLN A 244 -20.28 11.81 -14.88
C GLN A 244 -21.10 13.04 -15.32
N GLU A 245 -22.16 13.36 -14.61
CA GLU A 245 -23.02 14.50 -14.87
C GLU A 245 -22.34 15.84 -14.55
N GLN A 246 -21.66 15.90 -13.40
CA GLN A 246 -20.92 17.08 -12.96
C GLN A 246 -19.67 17.34 -13.82
N SER A 247 -19.01 16.29 -14.30
CA SER A 247 -17.84 16.39 -15.19
C SER A 247 -18.20 16.96 -16.58
N THR A 248 -19.46 16.86 -17.00
CA THR A 248 -19.92 17.49 -18.25
C THR A 248 -20.23 18.96 -18.09
N THR A 249 -20.65 19.40 -16.91
CA THR A 249 -21.01 20.81 -16.64
C THR A 249 -19.83 21.62 -16.11
N ASP A 250 -19.04 21.07 -15.18
CA ASP A 250 -17.92 21.75 -14.52
C ASP A 250 -16.73 20.77 -14.27
N PRO A 251 -16.00 20.44 -15.31
CA PRO A 251 -14.96 19.42 -15.25
C PRO A 251 -13.81 19.77 -14.31
N THR A 252 -13.41 21.06 -14.22
CA THR A 252 -12.30 21.49 -13.36
C THR A 252 -12.61 21.39 -11.87
N TRP A 253 -13.87 21.46 -11.49
CA TRP A 253 -14.35 21.25 -10.14
C TRP A 253 -14.36 19.76 -9.78
N ALA A 254 -14.92 18.92 -10.66
CA ALA A 254 -15.01 17.48 -10.48
C ALA A 254 -13.64 16.79 -10.41
N ASP A 255 -12.63 17.33 -11.11
CA ASP A 255 -11.28 16.78 -11.13
C ASP A 255 -10.58 16.77 -9.77
N VAL A 256 -10.87 17.74 -8.88
CA VAL A 256 -10.22 17.82 -7.57
C VAL A 256 -10.42 16.55 -6.76
N GLU A 257 -11.64 16.03 -6.75
CA GLU A 257 -11.95 14.79 -6.03
C GLU A 257 -11.23 13.60 -6.65
N LEU A 258 -11.34 13.44 -7.97
CA LEU A 258 -10.71 12.36 -8.71
C LEU A 258 -9.17 12.35 -8.55
N MET A 259 -8.52 13.50 -8.73
CA MET A 259 -7.08 13.65 -8.59
C MET A 259 -6.64 13.40 -7.14
N SER A 260 -7.38 13.92 -6.17
CA SER A 260 -7.06 13.74 -4.74
C SER A 260 -7.09 12.26 -4.37
N TRP A 261 -8.14 11.51 -4.75
CA TRP A 261 -8.21 10.09 -4.48
C TRP A 261 -7.14 9.29 -5.22
N THR A 262 -6.79 9.67 -6.45
CA THR A 262 -5.70 9.05 -7.21
C THR A 262 -4.34 9.20 -6.53
N ILE A 263 -4.03 10.39 -6.01
CA ILE A 263 -2.78 10.66 -5.28
C ILE A 263 -2.76 9.93 -3.94
N VAL A 264 -3.87 9.96 -3.19
CA VAL A 264 -4.00 9.25 -1.91
C VAL A 264 -3.83 7.75 -2.11
N GLU A 265 -4.49 7.16 -3.09
CA GLU A 265 -4.35 5.74 -3.43
C GLU A 265 -2.89 5.37 -3.68
N SER A 266 -2.22 6.09 -4.58
CA SER A 266 -0.81 5.84 -4.91
C SER A 266 0.11 5.95 -3.69
N GLY A 267 -0.08 6.99 -2.87
CA GLY A 267 0.69 7.20 -1.65
C GLY A 267 0.45 6.11 -0.60
N MET A 268 -0.78 5.62 -0.47
CA MET A 268 -1.11 4.55 0.50
C MET A 268 -0.48 3.21 0.13
N TYR A 269 -0.44 2.84 -1.15
CA TYR A 269 0.30 1.64 -1.57
C TYR A 269 1.79 1.76 -1.31
N MET A 270 2.37 2.93 -1.57
CA MET A 270 3.77 3.21 -1.26
C MET A 270 4.03 3.12 0.25
N ALA A 271 3.16 3.71 1.08
CA ALA A 271 3.23 3.64 2.53
C ALA A 271 3.14 2.19 3.03
N ALA A 272 2.20 1.40 2.48
CA ALA A 272 2.08 -0.03 2.76
C ALA A 272 3.36 -0.79 2.46
N ALA A 273 3.94 -0.59 1.29
CA ALA A 273 5.18 -1.23 0.87
C ALA A 273 6.38 -0.86 1.79
N CYS A 274 6.44 0.39 2.27
CA CYS A 274 7.47 0.82 3.21
C CYS A 274 7.31 0.20 4.59
N THR A 275 6.10 0.19 5.15
CA THR A 275 5.85 -0.21 6.55
C THR A 275 6.12 -1.68 6.82
N MET A 276 5.95 -2.55 5.82
CA MET A 276 6.19 -3.99 5.97
C MET A 276 7.59 -4.36 6.45
N ARG A 277 8.61 -3.62 6.09
CA ARG A 277 10.02 -3.87 6.45
C ARG A 277 10.50 -3.06 7.65
N LEU A 278 9.67 -2.24 8.28
CA LEU A 278 10.05 -1.48 9.49
C LEU A 278 10.11 -2.33 10.77
N ARG A 279 9.81 -3.63 10.69
CA ARG A 279 9.87 -4.57 11.84
C ARG A 279 11.16 -4.53 12.67
N PRO A 280 12.38 -4.45 12.10
CA PRO A 280 13.60 -4.41 12.90
C PRO A 280 13.65 -3.17 13.79
N LEU A 281 13.07 -2.05 13.33
CA LEU A 281 12.98 -0.81 14.10
C LEU A 281 12.00 -0.95 15.28
N LEU A 282 10.86 -1.60 15.06
CA LEU A 282 9.87 -1.86 16.12
C LEU A 282 10.44 -2.76 17.23
N ARG A 283 11.38 -3.65 16.91
CA ARG A 283 12.09 -4.47 17.91
C ARG A 283 13.11 -3.70 18.74
N LYS A 284 13.64 -2.59 18.21
CA LYS A 284 14.63 -1.73 18.90
C LYS A 284 13.98 -0.68 19.79
N LEU A 285 12.68 -0.42 19.67
CA LEU A 285 11.93 0.48 20.56
C LEU A 285 11.64 -0.26 21.89
N PRO A 286 12.37 0.03 23.01
CA PRO A 286 12.42 -0.86 24.18
C PRO A 286 11.21 -0.76 25.12
N GLY A 287 10.29 0.17 24.92
CA GLY A 287 9.25 0.48 25.92
C GLY A 287 7.86 -0.10 25.62
N TRP A 288 7.40 0.00 24.40
CA TRP A 288 5.99 -0.27 24.08
C TRP A 288 5.67 -1.76 23.87
N PHE A 289 6.61 -2.53 23.39
CA PHE A 289 6.43 -3.98 23.19
C PHE A 289 6.56 -4.83 24.44
N LYS A 290 7.20 -4.34 25.52
CA LYS A 290 7.24 -5.07 26.81
C LYS A 290 5.84 -5.17 27.43
N GLN A 291 5.01 -4.17 27.27
CA GLN A 291 3.68 -4.12 27.85
C GLN A 291 2.67 -5.06 27.14
N PHE A 292 2.86 -5.31 25.84
CA PHE A 292 2.03 -6.28 25.09
C PHE A 292 2.45 -7.74 25.30
N LYS A 293 3.70 -7.99 25.73
CA LYS A 293 4.23 -9.34 25.94
C LYS A 293 3.76 -9.95 27.26
N THR A 294 3.40 -9.12 28.24
CA THR A 294 2.99 -9.57 29.58
C THR A 294 1.53 -10.03 29.67
N THR A 295 0.68 -9.76 28.68
CA THR A 295 -0.74 -10.09 28.74
C THR A 295 -1.12 -11.46 28.13
N HIS A 296 -0.19 -12.14 27.42
CA HIS A 296 -0.51 -13.39 26.71
C HIS A 296 0.52 -14.52 26.80
N GLU A 297 1.46 -14.46 27.73
CA GLU A 297 2.25 -15.65 28.11
C GLU A 297 1.63 -16.30 29.34
N SER A 298 0.55 -17.03 29.13
CA SER A 298 0.18 -18.14 30.01
C SER A 298 1.21 -19.23 29.79
N GLY A 299 2.37 -19.08 30.43
CA GLY A 299 3.45 -20.04 30.34
C GLY A 299 3.05 -21.35 31.04
N VAL A 300 2.91 -22.39 30.27
CA VAL A 300 2.87 -23.77 30.82
C VAL A 300 4.30 -24.15 31.13
N THR A 301 4.65 -24.16 32.41
CA THR A 301 5.94 -24.67 32.88
C THR A 301 5.84 -26.20 32.98
N VAL A 302 6.64 -26.90 32.19
CA VAL A 302 6.76 -28.36 32.31
C VAL A 302 7.88 -28.64 33.31
N GLU A 303 7.50 -29.08 34.48
CA GLU A 303 8.45 -29.52 35.51
C GLU A 303 8.80 -31.00 35.26
N ARG A 304 10.09 -31.27 35.06
CA ARG A 304 10.61 -32.63 34.91
C ARG A 304 11.13 -33.08 36.27
N THR A 305 10.44 -34.00 36.87
CA THR A 305 10.93 -34.66 38.10
C THR A 305 11.54 -35.99 37.72
N PHE A 306 12.82 -36.17 38.05
CA PHE A 306 13.50 -37.46 37.93
C PHE A 306 13.46 -38.15 39.27
N THR A 307 12.72 -39.22 39.39
CA THR A 307 12.81 -40.12 40.53
C THR A 307 13.71 -41.30 40.16
N ILE A 308 14.79 -41.49 40.92
CA ILE A 308 15.62 -42.66 40.79
C ILE A 308 15.16 -43.64 41.84
N GLU A 309 14.46 -44.69 41.38
CA GLU A 309 14.12 -45.84 42.23
C GLU A 309 15.14 -46.94 41.90
N ASP A 310 15.62 -47.63 42.96
CA ASP A 310 16.73 -48.57 42.90
C ASP A 310 16.60 -49.59 41.75
N GLY A 311 17.46 -49.42 40.76
CA GLY A 311 18.02 -50.48 39.94
C GLY A 311 17.28 -50.95 38.67
N LYS A 312 16.08 -50.48 38.38
CA LYS A 312 15.38 -50.90 37.12
C LYS A 312 14.38 -49.84 36.59
N GLY A 313 14.83 -49.10 35.59
CA GLY A 313 13.94 -48.33 34.74
C GLY A 313 13.79 -46.86 35.12
N TYR A 314 13.83 -45.98 34.11
CA TYR A 314 13.56 -44.58 34.25
C TYR A 314 12.08 -44.30 33.92
N GLU A 315 11.26 -43.89 34.89
CA GLU A 315 9.94 -43.35 34.58
C GLU A 315 10.00 -41.83 34.48
N MET A 316 9.55 -41.30 33.36
CA MET A 316 9.55 -39.85 33.08
C MET A 316 8.14 -39.33 33.28
N ASN A 317 7.90 -38.71 34.43
CA ASN A 317 6.61 -38.11 34.72
C ASN A 317 6.63 -36.61 34.36
N PHE A 318 5.68 -36.17 33.53
CA PHE A 318 5.51 -34.79 33.14
C PHE A 318 4.31 -34.17 33.88
N TYR A 319 4.58 -33.15 34.69
CA TYR A 319 3.53 -32.35 35.32
C TYR A 319 3.52 -30.95 34.77
N ALA A 320 2.37 -30.45 34.32
CA ALA A 320 2.17 -29.08 33.89
C ALA A 320 1.73 -28.23 35.07
N LYS A 321 2.53 -27.26 35.50
CA LYS A 321 2.20 -26.30 36.55
C LYS A 321 2.11 -24.88 35.96
N GLN A 322 0.99 -24.20 36.17
CA GLN A 322 0.85 -22.79 35.80
C GLN A 322 1.66 -21.92 36.75
N GLY A 323 2.69 -21.23 36.22
CA GLY A 323 3.50 -20.27 36.94
C GLY A 323 4.43 -19.45 36.04
N HIS A 324 4.64 -18.19 36.41
CA HIS A 324 5.52 -17.27 35.67
C HIS A 324 6.99 -17.49 36.07
N ILE A 325 7.82 -18.02 35.17
CA ILE A 325 9.28 -18.02 35.31
C ILE A 325 9.90 -17.51 33.99
N PRO A 326 10.85 -16.56 34.02
CA PRO A 326 11.45 -16.02 32.82
C PRO A 326 12.44 -17.02 32.19
N LEU A 327 12.33 -17.20 30.86
CA LEU A 327 13.08 -18.16 30.03
C LEU A 327 14.64 -18.10 30.14
N LYS A 328 15.20 -17.07 30.74
CA LYS A 328 16.67 -16.94 30.90
C LYS A 328 17.28 -17.81 32.00
N SER A 329 16.47 -18.34 32.92
CA SER A 329 16.95 -19.27 33.97
C SER A 329 17.03 -20.71 33.46
N PHE A 330 16.21 -21.05 32.48
CA PHE A 330 16.07 -22.42 31.95
C PHE A 330 17.31 -22.93 31.20
N ASP A 331 17.98 -22.06 30.39
CA ASP A 331 19.19 -22.44 29.67
C ASP A 331 20.42 -22.65 30.59
N ARG A 332 20.42 -22.02 31.77
CA ARG A 332 21.50 -22.13 32.75
C ARG A 332 21.43 -23.45 33.54
N ASP A 333 20.21 -23.93 33.78
CA ASP A 333 20.00 -25.15 34.56
C ASP A 333 20.18 -26.41 33.70
N LEU A 334 19.82 -26.34 32.40
CA LEU A 334 20.13 -27.41 31.43
C LEU A 334 21.63 -27.63 31.23
N ASN A 335 22.44 -26.59 31.18
CA ASN A 335 23.88 -26.70 31.08
C ASN A 335 24.53 -27.21 32.40
N ARG A 336 23.97 -26.94 33.57
CA ARG A 336 24.43 -27.49 34.85
C ARG A 336 24.08 -28.98 34.99
N ALA A 337 22.89 -29.40 34.58
CA ALA A 337 22.50 -30.80 34.66
C ALA A 337 23.29 -31.69 33.69
N SER A 338 23.67 -31.18 32.50
CA SER A 338 24.52 -31.90 31.55
C SER A 338 25.96 -32.11 32.03
N ILE A 339 26.51 -31.21 32.86
CA ILE A 339 27.89 -31.31 33.39
C ILE A 339 27.97 -32.22 34.59
N GLN A 340 26.91 -32.36 35.41
CA GLN A 340 26.88 -33.25 36.57
C GLN A 340 26.54 -34.72 36.24
N GLY A 341 25.97 -35.00 35.07
CA GLY A 341 25.57 -36.35 34.64
C GLY A 341 26.68 -37.18 33.97
N LEU A 342 27.89 -36.65 33.78
CA LEU A 342 28.99 -37.26 33.03
C LEU A 342 30.11 -37.87 33.87
N GLN A 343 29.98 -37.95 35.20
CA GLN A 343 30.92 -38.76 36.04
C GLN A 343 30.34 -40.16 36.19
N ARG A 344 30.72 -41.06 35.29
CA ARG A 344 30.55 -42.48 35.47
C ARG A 344 31.55 -42.98 36.54
N PRO A 345 31.15 -43.75 37.55
CA PRO A 345 32.11 -44.47 38.35
C PRO A 345 32.69 -45.64 37.50
N VAL A 346 34.00 -45.62 37.38
CA VAL A 346 34.75 -46.80 36.85
C VAL A 346 34.68 -47.87 37.93
N VAL A 347 33.95 -48.96 37.64
CA VAL A 347 34.03 -50.18 38.45
C VAL A 347 35.15 -51.04 37.83
N ASN A 348 36.22 -51.17 38.55
CA ASN A 348 37.22 -52.21 38.27
C ASN A 348 36.68 -53.58 38.67
N MET A 349 36.79 -54.55 37.74
CA MET A 349 37.09 -55.93 38.01
C MET A 349 38.45 -56.27 37.49
#